data_2d49bbd59f96c26ddb00dabcdaad413c
#
_entry.id   2d49bbd59f96c26ddb00dabcdaad413c
#
_cell.length_a   1.000
_cell.length_b   1.000
_cell.length_c   1.000
_cell.angle_alpha   90.00
_cell.angle_beta   90.00
_cell.angle_gamma   90.00
#
_symmetry.space_group_name_H-M   'P 1'
#
loop_
_entity.id
_entity.type
_entity.pdbx_description
1 polymer ?
#
loop_
_entity_poly.entity_id
_entity_poly.type
_entity_poly.pdbx_seq_one_letter_code
_entity_poly.pdbx_strand_id
1 'polypeptide(L)'
;MELNLEIVTTPLRPAATVVMLRDAPVGLEVFLMKRHTLSDVLGGAYVFPGGKVDAADTEIDMAAYLDQPLRLLHAGLNEADISERTAGGLYVAALREAFEESGVLFAQGFATLDIDAVRAATLLREGHGFNAVLARMALRLQTRSLVPWSRWITPTAPSVMNKRFDTRFFVSAVPAGQVAIHDNHETTDSIWLSPRSALQQYWAGQIELAPPQIMSLAHLARHAAVDSVLSAARGRRPPVIQPEPFDHGGQRVICYPGDTRHSVSEQALPGPTRLSYRNKRFEPDAGFEALFL
;
A
#
# COMPACT_ATOMS: atom_id res chain seq x y z
N MET A 1 -8.55 7.22 16.23
CA MET A 1 -9.13 6.00 15.57
C MET A 1 -9.90 5.19 16.62
N GLU A 2 -11.09 4.73 16.30
CA GLU A 2 -11.89 3.89 17.19
C GLU A 2 -11.60 2.40 16.94
N LEU A 3 -11.70 1.59 18.02
CA LEU A 3 -11.53 0.14 17.92
C LEU A 3 -12.82 -0.51 17.41
N ASN A 4 -12.66 -1.43 16.46
CA ASN A 4 -13.69 -2.41 16.13
C ASN A 4 -13.39 -3.73 16.85
N LEU A 5 -14.32 -4.17 17.67
CA LEU A 5 -14.23 -5.43 18.42
C LEU A 5 -15.10 -6.55 17.81
N GLU A 6 -15.82 -6.27 16.73
CA GLU A 6 -16.71 -7.22 16.09
C GLU A 6 -15.93 -8.23 15.24
N ILE A 7 -16.46 -9.46 15.16
CA ILE A 7 -15.97 -10.47 14.24
C ILE A 7 -16.57 -10.22 12.86
N VAL A 8 -15.70 -10.05 11.88
CA VAL A 8 -16.06 -9.82 10.48
C VAL A 8 -15.83 -11.10 9.68
N THR A 9 -16.91 -11.77 9.27
CA THR A 9 -16.87 -13.03 8.51
C THR A 9 -16.98 -12.84 6.99
N THR A 10 -17.07 -11.59 6.51
CA THR A 10 -17.12 -11.32 5.07
C THR A 10 -15.88 -11.87 4.36
N PRO A 11 -16.04 -12.36 3.10
CA PRO A 11 -14.90 -12.82 2.31
C PRO A 11 -13.81 -11.75 2.18
N LEU A 12 -12.57 -12.18 2.11
CA LEU A 12 -11.44 -11.32 1.80
C LEU A 12 -11.59 -10.72 0.41
N ARG A 13 -11.39 -9.42 0.29
CA ARG A 13 -11.39 -8.70 -0.98
C ARG A 13 -9.95 -8.51 -1.45
N PRO A 14 -9.57 -8.99 -2.65
CA PRO A 14 -8.26 -8.70 -3.18
C PRO A 14 -8.09 -7.19 -3.37
N ALA A 15 -6.92 -6.69 -2.95
CA ALA A 15 -6.58 -5.28 -3.03
C ALA A 15 -5.09 -5.10 -3.33
N ALA A 16 -4.73 -3.91 -3.81
CA ALA A 16 -3.36 -3.54 -4.08
C ALA A 16 -3.09 -2.11 -3.59
N THR A 17 -1.88 -1.87 -3.09
CA THR A 17 -1.44 -0.59 -2.52
C THR A 17 -0.05 -0.28 -3.02
N VAL A 18 0.21 0.98 -3.39
CA VAL A 18 1.53 1.45 -3.82
C VAL A 18 2.10 2.41 -2.79
N VAL A 19 3.22 2.02 -2.18
CA VAL A 19 4.03 2.91 -1.37
C VAL A 19 4.94 3.69 -2.31
N MET A 20 4.52 4.89 -2.66
CA MET A 20 5.29 5.78 -3.55
C MET A 20 6.40 6.46 -2.78
N LEU A 21 7.59 6.41 -3.36
CA LEU A 21 8.85 6.85 -2.75
C LEU A 21 9.52 7.93 -3.61
N ARG A 22 10.22 8.84 -2.95
CA ARG A 22 11.17 9.76 -3.60
C ARG A 22 12.37 10.01 -2.70
N ASP A 23 13.48 10.38 -3.33
CA ASP A 23 14.61 10.96 -2.61
C ASP A 23 14.46 12.47 -2.51
N ALA A 24 14.64 13.01 -1.32
CA ALA A 24 14.60 14.43 -1.00
C ALA A 24 15.92 14.85 -0.33
N PRO A 25 16.20 16.16 -0.20
CA PRO A 25 17.45 16.63 0.43
C PRO A 25 17.67 16.08 1.84
N VAL A 26 16.59 15.70 2.53
CA VAL A 26 16.66 15.13 3.91
C VAL A 26 16.60 13.60 3.93
N GLY A 27 16.65 12.93 2.77
CA GLY A 27 16.61 11.48 2.60
C GLY A 27 15.31 10.96 2.01
N LEU A 28 15.01 9.70 2.28
CA LEU A 28 13.82 9.00 1.78
C LEU A 28 12.53 9.65 2.27
N GLU A 29 11.60 9.92 1.35
CA GLU A 29 10.22 10.33 1.64
C GLU A 29 9.21 9.38 1.03
N VAL A 30 8.08 9.27 1.72
CA VAL A 30 6.91 8.44 1.37
C VAL A 30 5.70 9.34 1.17
N PHE A 31 4.92 9.09 0.13
CA PHE A 31 3.66 9.77 -0.14
C PHE A 31 2.54 9.17 0.70
N LEU A 32 1.82 10.01 1.42
CA LEU A 32 0.66 9.66 2.22
C LEU A 32 -0.52 10.54 1.84
N MET A 33 -1.72 9.98 1.83
CA MET A 33 -2.97 10.69 1.55
C MET A 33 -3.93 10.53 2.71
N LYS A 34 -4.61 11.60 3.07
CA LYS A 34 -5.64 11.61 4.11
C LYS A 34 -6.99 11.20 3.52
N ARG A 35 -7.54 10.10 3.98
CA ARG A 35 -8.88 9.67 3.56
C ARG A 35 -9.95 10.64 4.07
N HIS A 36 -10.99 10.83 3.25
CA HIS A 36 -12.14 11.62 3.66
C HIS A 36 -12.71 11.07 4.99
N THR A 37 -13.08 11.94 5.92
CA THR A 37 -13.56 11.54 7.27
C THR A 37 -14.83 10.67 7.22
N LEU A 38 -15.63 10.81 6.18
CA LEU A 38 -16.84 10.01 5.93
C LEU A 38 -16.57 8.67 5.22
N SER A 39 -15.29 8.34 4.94
CA SER A 39 -14.96 7.03 4.34
C SER A 39 -15.31 5.89 5.27
N ASP A 40 -15.96 4.84 4.76
CA ASP A 40 -16.34 3.63 5.50
C ASP A 40 -15.15 2.85 6.07
N VAL A 41 -13.95 3.08 5.52
CA VAL A 41 -12.72 2.40 5.89
C VAL A 41 -11.66 3.44 6.21
N LEU A 42 -11.15 3.44 7.44
CA LEU A 42 -10.06 4.32 7.91
C LEU A 42 -10.30 5.81 7.64
N GLY A 43 -11.54 6.31 7.79
CA GLY A 43 -11.86 7.74 7.61
C GLY A 43 -10.99 8.63 8.48
N GLY A 44 -10.39 9.66 7.87
CA GLY A 44 -9.48 10.61 8.54
C GLY A 44 -8.03 10.12 8.72
N ALA A 45 -7.74 8.84 8.51
CA ALA A 45 -6.37 8.32 8.59
C ALA A 45 -5.58 8.61 7.32
N TYR A 46 -4.27 8.73 7.47
CA TYR A 46 -3.34 8.77 6.34
C TYR A 46 -3.00 7.35 5.87
N VAL A 47 -3.10 7.14 4.57
CA VAL A 47 -2.89 5.86 3.90
C VAL A 47 -1.97 6.02 2.69
N PHE A 48 -1.45 4.91 2.17
CA PHE A 48 -0.82 4.87 0.85
C PHE A 48 -1.91 4.75 -0.23
N PRO A 49 -1.68 5.23 -1.47
CA PRO A 49 -2.58 5.00 -2.60
C PRO A 49 -2.90 3.52 -2.79
N GLY A 50 -4.17 3.20 -3.01
CA GLY A 50 -4.56 1.82 -3.25
C GLY A 50 -6.02 1.51 -2.95
N GLY A 51 -6.50 0.44 -3.58
CA GLY A 51 -7.88 0.00 -3.43
C GLY A 51 -8.07 -1.45 -3.82
N LYS A 52 -9.33 -1.82 -4.05
CA LYS A 52 -9.72 -3.18 -4.43
C LYS A 52 -9.37 -3.47 -5.88
N VAL A 53 -9.16 -4.74 -6.18
CA VAL A 53 -9.07 -5.20 -7.57
C VAL A 53 -10.48 -5.20 -8.17
N ASP A 54 -10.64 -4.54 -9.30
CA ASP A 54 -11.87 -4.56 -10.09
C ASP A 54 -11.79 -5.60 -11.21
N ALA A 55 -12.94 -6.03 -11.75
CA ALA A 55 -12.98 -7.00 -12.85
C ALA A 55 -12.19 -6.50 -14.08
N ALA A 56 -12.30 -5.22 -14.39
CA ALA A 56 -11.58 -4.58 -15.50
C ALA A 56 -10.04 -4.70 -15.39
N ASP A 57 -9.49 -4.80 -14.18
CA ASP A 57 -8.05 -4.96 -13.97
C ASP A 57 -7.54 -6.32 -14.48
N THR A 58 -8.40 -7.34 -14.48
CA THR A 58 -8.08 -8.68 -14.99
C THR A 58 -8.53 -8.92 -16.43
N GLU A 59 -9.41 -8.08 -16.97
CA GLU A 59 -9.97 -8.20 -18.32
C GLU A 59 -9.13 -7.50 -19.39
N ILE A 60 -8.21 -6.61 -19.01
CA ILE A 60 -7.31 -5.93 -19.95
C ILE A 60 -6.47 -6.93 -20.77
N ASP A 61 -6.19 -6.60 -22.02
CA ASP A 61 -5.22 -7.36 -22.82
C ASP A 61 -3.80 -7.15 -22.24
N MET A 62 -3.45 -8.01 -21.30
CA MET A 62 -2.19 -7.92 -20.57
C MET A 62 -0.96 -8.07 -21.46
N ALA A 63 -1.07 -8.81 -22.58
CA ALA A 63 0.06 -8.97 -23.51
C ALA A 63 0.35 -7.67 -24.26
N ALA A 64 -0.69 -6.89 -24.60
CA ALA A 64 -0.54 -5.62 -25.27
C ALA A 64 -0.16 -4.48 -24.31
N TYR A 65 -0.77 -4.44 -23.12
CA TYR A 65 -0.72 -3.27 -22.24
C TYR A 65 0.26 -3.38 -21.07
N LEU A 66 0.89 -4.53 -20.80
CA LEU A 66 1.90 -4.65 -19.74
C LEU A 66 3.31 -4.76 -20.33
N ASP A 67 4.28 -4.14 -19.67
CA ASP A 67 5.70 -4.13 -20.09
C ASP A 67 6.46 -5.38 -19.66
N GLN A 68 5.80 -6.33 -18.95
CA GLN A 68 6.35 -7.59 -18.51
C GLN A 68 5.41 -8.77 -18.77
N PRO A 69 5.93 -9.96 -19.05
CA PRO A 69 5.12 -11.18 -19.15
C PRO A 69 4.56 -11.57 -17.78
N LEU A 70 3.31 -12.08 -17.76
CA LEU A 70 2.56 -12.44 -16.55
C LEU A 70 3.31 -13.39 -15.62
N ARG A 71 4.07 -14.35 -16.17
CA ARG A 71 4.88 -15.28 -15.37
C ARG A 71 5.87 -14.58 -14.44
N LEU A 72 6.43 -13.41 -14.86
CA LEU A 72 7.34 -12.64 -14.01
C LEU A 72 6.61 -11.91 -12.91
N LEU A 73 5.42 -11.37 -13.20
CA LEU A 73 4.56 -10.73 -12.21
C LEU A 73 4.11 -11.73 -11.14
N HIS A 74 3.67 -12.91 -11.57
CA HIS A 74 3.29 -14.00 -10.68
C HIS A 74 4.47 -14.48 -9.82
N ALA A 75 5.63 -14.73 -10.43
CA ALA A 75 6.84 -15.12 -9.70
C ALA A 75 7.26 -14.06 -8.66
N GLY A 76 7.10 -12.76 -8.98
CA GLY A 76 7.41 -11.66 -8.07
C GLY A 76 6.54 -11.63 -6.82
N LEU A 77 5.26 -11.99 -6.90
CA LEU A 77 4.37 -12.09 -5.75
C LEU A 77 4.67 -13.31 -4.86
N ASN A 78 5.26 -14.36 -5.42
CA ASN A 78 5.55 -15.62 -4.73
C ASN A 78 4.29 -16.27 -4.11
N GLU A 79 3.18 -16.26 -4.86
CA GLU A 79 1.88 -16.80 -4.46
C GLU A 79 1.47 -17.93 -5.41
N ALA A 80 1.72 -19.19 -5.03
CA ALA A 80 1.45 -20.34 -5.88
C ALA A 80 -0.05 -20.61 -6.13
N ASP A 81 -0.91 -20.11 -5.23
CA ASP A 81 -2.34 -20.41 -5.25
C ASP A 81 -3.18 -19.48 -6.15
N ILE A 82 -2.55 -18.47 -6.77
CA ILE A 82 -3.22 -17.57 -7.72
C ILE A 82 -2.76 -17.82 -9.15
N SER A 83 -3.63 -17.50 -10.12
CA SER A 83 -3.25 -17.58 -11.53
C SER A 83 -2.32 -16.42 -11.94
N GLU A 84 -1.55 -16.60 -13.03
CA GLU A 84 -0.76 -15.52 -13.62
C GLU A 84 -1.64 -14.31 -14.01
N ARG A 85 -2.88 -14.54 -14.48
CA ARG A 85 -3.84 -13.48 -14.80
C ARG A 85 -4.27 -12.71 -13.55
N THR A 86 -4.52 -13.41 -12.45
CA THR A 86 -4.83 -12.76 -11.15
C THR A 86 -3.65 -11.92 -10.67
N ALA A 87 -2.43 -12.45 -10.78
CA ALA A 87 -1.22 -11.69 -10.46
C ALA A 87 -1.12 -10.42 -11.31
N GLY A 88 -1.30 -10.53 -12.63
CA GLY A 88 -1.33 -9.36 -13.53
C GLY A 88 -2.37 -8.32 -13.11
N GLY A 89 -3.60 -8.76 -12.78
CA GLY A 89 -4.67 -7.87 -12.30
C GLY A 89 -4.31 -7.11 -11.02
N LEU A 90 -3.56 -7.72 -10.09
CA LEU A 90 -3.07 -7.04 -8.88
C LEU A 90 -2.08 -5.90 -9.20
N TYR A 91 -1.20 -6.09 -10.21
CA TYR A 91 -0.32 -5.01 -10.67
C TYR A 91 -1.11 -3.92 -11.40
N VAL A 92 -2.08 -4.29 -12.24
CA VAL A 92 -2.95 -3.31 -12.93
C VAL A 92 -3.73 -2.49 -11.92
N ALA A 93 -4.38 -3.13 -10.94
CA ALA A 93 -5.09 -2.45 -9.87
C ALA A 93 -4.19 -1.46 -9.11
N ALA A 94 -2.97 -1.88 -8.74
CA ALA A 94 -2.01 -1.01 -8.06
C ALA A 94 -1.68 0.24 -8.88
N LEU A 95 -1.44 0.09 -10.19
CA LEU A 95 -1.11 1.22 -11.09
C LEU A 95 -2.32 2.11 -11.36
N ARG A 96 -3.51 1.53 -11.49
CA ARG A 96 -4.77 2.27 -11.66
C ARG A 96 -5.07 3.12 -10.43
N GLU A 97 -5.09 2.51 -9.25
CA GLU A 97 -5.37 3.20 -7.99
C GLU A 97 -4.34 4.31 -7.71
N ALA A 98 -3.05 4.04 -7.95
CA ALA A 98 -2.02 5.07 -7.83
C ALA A 98 -2.32 6.27 -8.73
N PHE A 99 -2.76 6.04 -9.97
CA PHE A 99 -3.10 7.12 -10.89
C PHE A 99 -4.40 7.84 -10.49
N GLU A 100 -5.47 7.10 -10.20
CA GLU A 100 -6.77 7.65 -9.84
C GLU A 100 -6.70 8.52 -8.59
N GLU A 101 -5.97 8.06 -7.55
CA GLU A 101 -5.89 8.74 -6.26
C GLU A 101 -4.77 9.80 -6.16
N SER A 102 -3.69 9.70 -6.95
CA SER A 102 -2.54 10.61 -6.83
C SER A 102 -2.14 11.33 -8.11
N GLY A 103 -2.74 11.00 -9.25
CA GLY A 103 -2.36 11.54 -10.55
C GLY A 103 -1.03 11.00 -11.12
N VAL A 104 -0.33 10.11 -10.41
CA VAL A 104 0.94 9.53 -10.87
C VAL A 104 0.68 8.36 -11.80
N LEU A 105 1.01 8.54 -13.08
CA LEU A 105 0.79 7.55 -14.13
C LEU A 105 2.08 6.77 -14.43
N PHE A 106 2.14 5.55 -13.97
CA PHE A 106 3.23 4.61 -14.28
C PHE A 106 2.99 3.92 -15.62
N ALA A 107 3.16 4.66 -16.69
CA ALA A 107 2.99 4.18 -18.06
C ALA A 107 4.07 4.76 -18.98
N GLN A 108 4.10 4.27 -20.21
CA GLN A 108 4.89 4.83 -21.31
C GLN A 108 4.09 4.73 -22.60
N GLY A 109 4.34 5.62 -23.54
CA GLY A 109 3.75 5.52 -24.87
C GLY A 109 4.34 4.35 -25.67
N PHE A 110 3.57 3.78 -26.60
CA PHE A 110 4.08 2.74 -27.50
C PHE A 110 5.20 3.26 -28.43
N ALA A 111 5.15 4.55 -28.78
CA ALA A 111 6.09 5.16 -29.71
C ALA A 111 7.00 6.22 -29.06
N THR A 112 6.65 6.75 -27.90
CA THR A 112 7.36 7.80 -27.20
C THR A 112 7.46 7.50 -25.72
N LEU A 113 8.49 8.04 -25.04
CA LEU A 113 8.60 7.94 -23.59
C LEU A 113 7.76 9.01 -22.87
N ASP A 114 7.36 10.07 -23.60
CA ASP A 114 6.59 11.16 -23.02
C ASP A 114 5.12 10.74 -22.84
N ILE A 115 4.59 11.00 -21.67
CA ILE A 115 3.20 10.77 -21.33
C ILE A 115 2.55 12.07 -20.86
N ASP A 116 1.30 12.26 -21.27
CA ASP A 116 0.46 13.37 -20.81
C ASP A 116 -0.48 12.88 -19.70
N ALA A 117 0.03 12.84 -18.46
CA ALA A 117 -0.76 12.43 -17.31
C ALA A 117 -1.97 13.37 -17.07
N VAL A 118 -1.87 14.65 -17.43
CA VAL A 118 -2.96 15.63 -17.30
C VAL A 118 -4.11 15.26 -18.24
N ARG A 119 -3.79 14.92 -19.50
CA ARG A 119 -4.78 14.44 -20.47
C ARG A 119 -5.42 13.13 -20.03
N ALA A 120 -4.63 12.19 -19.52
CA ALA A 120 -5.14 10.92 -18.98
C ALA A 120 -6.13 11.16 -17.83
N ALA A 121 -5.79 12.04 -16.88
CA ALA A 121 -6.69 12.42 -15.78
C ALA A 121 -7.95 13.14 -16.27
N THR A 122 -7.86 13.91 -17.36
CA THR A 122 -9.01 14.55 -17.98
C THR A 122 -9.98 13.52 -18.56
N LEU A 123 -9.47 12.51 -19.26
CA LEU A 123 -10.29 11.41 -19.79
C LEU A 123 -11.01 10.61 -18.69
N LEU A 124 -10.33 10.35 -17.55
CA LEU A 124 -11.00 9.72 -16.40
C LEU A 124 -12.15 10.59 -15.87
N ARG A 125 -11.94 11.90 -15.73
CA ARG A 125 -12.97 12.84 -15.28
C ARG A 125 -14.15 12.96 -16.27
N GLU A 126 -13.92 12.70 -17.54
CA GLU A 126 -14.95 12.61 -18.60
C GLU A 126 -15.72 11.26 -18.55
N GLY A 127 -15.39 10.37 -17.60
CA GLY A 127 -16.07 9.09 -17.38
C GLY A 127 -15.51 7.92 -18.19
N HIS A 128 -14.35 8.07 -18.83
CA HIS A 128 -13.69 6.94 -19.48
C HIS A 128 -13.03 6.03 -18.42
N GLY A 129 -13.26 4.71 -18.51
CA GLY A 129 -12.56 3.75 -17.65
C GLY A 129 -11.06 3.71 -17.95
N PHE A 130 -10.26 3.32 -16.95
CA PHE A 130 -8.79 3.30 -17.03
C PHE A 130 -8.25 2.57 -18.28
N ASN A 131 -8.79 1.38 -18.60
CA ASN A 131 -8.40 0.62 -19.80
C ASN A 131 -8.67 1.39 -21.09
N ALA A 132 -9.78 2.15 -21.16
CA ALA A 132 -10.09 2.98 -22.31
C ALA A 132 -9.15 4.17 -22.44
N VAL A 133 -8.68 4.74 -21.32
CA VAL A 133 -7.64 5.79 -21.31
C VAL A 133 -6.34 5.25 -21.89
N LEU A 134 -5.89 4.08 -21.43
CA LEU A 134 -4.67 3.44 -21.96
C LEU A 134 -4.75 3.22 -23.46
N ALA A 135 -5.90 2.69 -23.94
CA ALA A 135 -6.11 2.44 -25.37
C ALA A 135 -6.12 3.74 -26.20
N ARG A 136 -6.86 4.76 -25.76
CA ARG A 136 -6.98 6.05 -26.47
C ARG A 136 -5.65 6.80 -26.57
N MET A 137 -4.82 6.69 -25.56
CA MET A 137 -3.53 7.36 -25.48
C MET A 137 -2.37 6.50 -25.96
N ALA A 138 -2.63 5.26 -26.40
CA ALA A 138 -1.61 4.29 -26.79
C ALA A 138 -0.53 4.13 -25.71
N LEU A 139 -0.96 3.89 -24.47
CA LEU A 139 -0.09 3.74 -23.30
C LEU A 139 0.09 2.28 -22.90
N ARG A 140 1.27 1.97 -22.40
CA ARG A 140 1.65 0.68 -21.83
C ARG A 140 2.04 0.87 -20.37
N LEU A 141 1.46 0.06 -19.48
CA LEU A 141 1.74 0.11 -18.06
C LEU A 141 3.15 -0.38 -17.73
N GLN A 142 3.85 0.36 -16.88
CA GLN A 142 5.20 0.04 -16.41
C GLN A 142 5.14 -0.81 -15.14
N THR A 143 4.75 -2.07 -15.27
CA THR A 143 4.69 -3.00 -14.13
C THR A 143 6.07 -3.23 -13.49
N ARG A 144 7.17 -3.01 -14.22
CA ARG A 144 8.57 -3.04 -13.69
C ARG A 144 8.85 -2.01 -12.63
N SER A 145 8.08 -0.92 -12.62
CA SER A 145 8.20 0.12 -11.60
C SER A 145 7.73 -0.36 -10.23
N LEU A 146 6.85 -1.35 -10.20
CA LEU A 146 6.31 -1.92 -8.96
C LEU A 146 7.16 -3.09 -8.49
N VAL A 147 7.66 -2.99 -7.27
CA VAL A 147 8.36 -4.10 -6.61
C VAL A 147 7.50 -4.60 -5.44
N PRO A 148 7.10 -5.88 -5.40
CA PRO A 148 6.32 -6.43 -4.28
C PRO A 148 7.06 -6.23 -2.96
N TRP A 149 6.35 -5.68 -1.96
CA TRP A 149 6.92 -5.35 -0.65
C TRP A 149 6.44 -6.27 0.45
N SER A 150 5.12 -6.47 0.56
CA SER A 150 4.50 -7.32 1.57
C SER A 150 3.05 -7.65 1.18
N ARG A 151 2.47 -8.69 1.78
CA ARG A 151 1.06 -9.04 1.67
C ARG A 151 0.41 -8.94 3.05
N TRP A 152 -0.66 -8.16 3.15
CA TRP A 152 -1.41 -7.96 4.39
C TRP A 152 -2.79 -8.55 4.29
N ILE A 153 -3.11 -9.48 5.19
CA ILE A 153 -4.41 -10.15 5.26
C ILE A 153 -5.14 -9.68 6.51
N THR A 154 -6.29 -9.05 6.33
CA THR A 154 -7.12 -8.61 7.46
C THR A 154 -7.64 -9.83 8.23
N PRO A 155 -7.42 -9.93 9.55
CA PRO A 155 -7.94 -11.02 10.36
C PRO A 155 -9.48 -10.99 10.46
N THR A 156 -10.08 -12.06 11.00
CA THR A 156 -11.53 -12.13 11.27
C THR A 156 -11.99 -11.19 12.39
N ALA A 157 -11.08 -10.79 13.27
CA ALA A 157 -11.33 -9.77 14.29
C ALA A 157 -10.47 -8.51 13.99
N PRO A 158 -10.81 -7.72 12.96
CA PRO A 158 -10.01 -6.56 12.56
C PRO A 158 -10.20 -5.44 13.58
N SER A 159 -9.13 -4.98 14.19
CA SER A 159 -9.23 -4.03 15.31
C SER A 159 -9.58 -2.59 14.91
N VAL A 160 -9.63 -2.26 13.60
CA VAL A 160 -9.84 -0.87 13.13
C VAL A 160 -10.77 -0.73 11.93
N MET A 161 -11.33 -1.83 11.39
CA MET A 161 -12.19 -1.76 10.21
C MET A 161 -13.29 -2.83 10.25
N ASN A 162 -14.34 -2.64 9.43
CA ASN A 162 -15.48 -3.54 9.32
C ASN A 162 -15.49 -4.38 8.02
N LYS A 163 -14.43 -4.26 7.22
CA LYS A 163 -14.24 -4.99 5.96
C LYS A 163 -12.90 -5.72 5.98
N ARG A 164 -12.82 -6.83 5.26
CA ARG A 164 -11.60 -7.62 5.19
C ARG A 164 -10.98 -7.56 3.80
N PHE A 165 -9.68 -7.34 3.77
CA PHE A 165 -8.89 -7.25 2.54
C PHE A 165 -7.70 -8.21 2.58
N ASP A 166 -7.30 -8.65 1.40
CA ASP A 166 -6.05 -9.35 1.13
C ASP A 166 -5.24 -8.46 0.18
N THR A 167 -4.38 -7.61 0.75
CA THR A 167 -3.74 -6.48 0.08
C THR A 167 -2.28 -6.77 -0.23
N ARG A 168 -1.87 -6.62 -1.50
CA ARG A 168 -0.47 -6.62 -1.92
C ARG A 168 0.06 -5.21 -1.88
N PHE A 169 1.08 -4.99 -1.08
CA PHE A 169 1.82 -3.75 -1.00
C PHE A 169 2.99 -3.80 -1.96
N PHE A 170 3.09 -2.80 -2.79
CA PHE A 170 4.21 -2.59 -3.70
C PHE A 170 4.96 -1.32 -3.27
N VAL A 171 6.28 -1.28 -3.52
CA VAL A 171 7.08 -0.06 -3.44
C VAL A 171 7.44 0.39 -4.84
N SER A 172 7.44 1.71 -5.06
CA SER A 172 7.81 2.30 -6.36
C SER A 172 8.41 3.69 -6.19
N ALA A 173 9.44 4.00 -6.97
CA ALA A 173 9.88 5.38 -7.14
C ALA A 173 8.86 6.15 -7.99
N VAL A 174 8.51 7.36 -7.60
CA VAL A 174 7.69 8.24 -8.46
C VAL A 174 8.49 8.58 -9.71
N PRO A 175 7.89 8.46 -10.93
CA PRO A 175 8.58 8.80 -12.17
C PRO A 175 9.03 10.26 -12.18
N ALA A 176 10.22 10.51 -12.72
CA ALA A 176 10.77 11.86 -12.82
C ALA A 176 9.80 12.79 -13.58
N GLY A 177 9.64 14.00 -13.06
CA GLY A 177 8.77 15.02 -13.68
C GLY A 177 7.30 14.89 -13.34
N GLN A 178 6.84 13.83 -12.65
CA GLN A 178 5.47 13.72 -12.15
C GLN A 178 5.37 14.21 -10.70
N VAL A 179 4.23 14.80 -10.37
CA VAL A 179 3.93 15.30 -9.02
C VAL A 179 2.72 14.55 -8.50
N ALA A 180 2.88 13.88 -7.35
CA ALA A 180 1.79 13.22 -6.67
C ALA A 180 0.96 14.25 -5.89
N ILE A 181 -0.35 14.31 -6.16
CA ILE A 181 -1.33 15.18 -5.51
C ILE A 181 -2.62 14.37 -5.34
N HIS A 182 -3.25 14.45 -4.19
CA HIS A 182 -4.52 13.76 -3.93
C HIS A 182 -5.67 14.21 -4.87
N ASP A 183 -6.66 13.35 -5.04
CA ASP A 183 -7.74 13.51 -6.02
C ASP A 183 -8.85 14.50 -5.62
N ASN A 184 -8.95 14.90 -4.35
CA ASN A 184 -10.03 15.72 -3.75
C ASN A 184 -11.43 15.06 -3.76
N HIS A 185 -11.54 13.75 -4.01
CA HIS A 185 -12.79 12.99 -3.96
C HIS A 185 -12.79 11.99 -2.80
N GLU A 186 -11.93 11.00 -2.86
CA GLU A 186 -11.76 10.00 -1.80
C GLU A 186 -10.79 10.46 -0.72
N THR A 187 -9.89 11.37 -1.08
CA THR A 187 -8.84 11.93 -0.22
C THR A 187 -8.91 13.44 -0.16
N THR A 188 -8.58 14.02 0.98
CA THR A 188 -8.75 15.47 1.29
C THR A 188 -7.45 16.22 1.50
N ASP A 189 -6.34 15.50 1.61
CA ASP A 189 -5.01 16.06 1.85
C ASP A 189 -3.96 15.04 1.42
N SER A 190 -2.75 15.51 1.11
CA SER A 190 -1.62 14.64 0.83
C SER A 190 -0.31 15.27 1.30
N ILE A 191 0.63 14.43 1.72
CA ILE A 191 1.90 14.89 2.27
C ILE A 191 3.02 13.92 1.91
N TRP A 192 4.20 14.49 1.65
CA TRP A 192 5.45 13.76 1.60
C TRP A 192 6.16 13.87 2.94
N LEU A 193 6.47 12.75 3.56
CA LEU A 193 7.16 12.70 4.85
C LEU A 193 8.25 11.63 4.83
N SER A 194 9.35 11.87 5.54
CA SER A 194 10.23 10.74 5.86
C SER A 194 9.46 9.74 6.72
N PRO A 195 9.74 8.43 6.58
CA PRO A 195 9.05 7.41 7.38
C PRO A 195 9.09 7.69 8.89
N ARG A 196 10.24 8.16 9.39
CA ARG A 196 10.39 8.53 10.80
C ARG A 196 9.54 9.74 11.17
N SER A 197 9.50 10.78 10.33
CA SER A 197 8.68 11.97 10.58
C SER A 197 7.18 11.65 10.59
N ALA A 198 6.72 10.77 9.71
CA ALA A 198 5.32 10.30 9.72
C ALA A 198 4.98 9.60 11.05
N LEU A 199 5.86 8.71 11.52
CA LEU A 199 5.67 8.03 12.81
C LEU A 199 5.76 8.99 14.01
N GLN A 200 6.60 10.03 13.96
CA GLN A 200 6.66 11.07 14.98
C GLN A 200 5.36 11.88 15.03
N GLN A 201 4.81 12.27 13.86
CA GLN A 201 3.52 12.97 13.81
C GLN A 201 2.37 12.08 14.31
N TYR A 202 2.39 10.79 13.98
CA TYR A 202 1.45 9.81 14.53
C TYR A 202 1.58 9.72 16.06
N TRP A 203 2.80 9.62 16.58
CA TRP A 203 3.06 9.55 18.02
C TRP A 203 2.60 10.81 18.76
N ALA A 204 2.75 11.98 18.13
CA ALA A 204 2.28 13.26 18.65
C ALA A 204 0.76 13.48 18.49
N GLY A 205 0.03 12.56 17.83
CA GLY A 205 -1.41 12.67 17.58
C GLY A 205 -1.78 13.69 16.51
N GLN A 206 -0.84 14.10 15.67
CA GLN A 206 -1.06 15.06 14.57
C GLN A 206 -1.68 14.38 13.35
N ILE A 207 -1.35 13.11 13.12
CA ILE A 207 -1.95 12.28 12.06
C ILE A 207 -2.41 10.94 12.65
N GLU A 208 -3.37 10.31 11.99
CA GLU A 208 -3.80 8.95 12.30
C GLU A 208 -3.24 7.97 11.28
N LEU A 209 -2.73 6.82 11.76
CA LEU A 209 -2.22 5.71 10.95
C LEU A 209 -2.82 4.40 11.43
N ALA A 210 -3.16 3.51 10.50
CA ALA A 210 -3.56 2.15 10.83
C ALA A 210 -2.32 1.23 10.99
N PRO A 211 -2.46 0.07 11.65
CA PRO A 211 -1.35 -0.84 11.90
C PRO A 211 -0.50 -1.21 10.68
N PRO A 212 -1.04 -1.49 9.47
CA PRO A 212 -0.23 -1.74 8.29
C PRO A 212 0.66 -0.56 7.90
N GLN A 213 0.16 0.68 8.01
CA GLN A 213 0.95 1.89 7.73
C GLN A 213 2.05 2.07 8.77
N ILE A 214 1.74 1.89 10.07
CA ILE A 214 2.73 2.01 11.16
C ILE A 214 3.90 1.05 10.92
N MET A 215 3.61 -0.22 10.71
CA MET A 215 4.64 -1.25 10.53
C MET A 215 5.40 -1.11 9.20
N SER A 216 4.72 -0.68 8.13
CA SER A 216 5.40 -0.40 6.85
C SER A 216 6.34 0.80 6.97
N LEU A 217 5.92 1.88 7.62
CA LEU A 217 6.76 3.05 7.85
C LEU A 217 7.94 2.74 8.78
N ALA A 218 7.73 1.92 9.82
CA ALA A 218 8.80 1.46 10.71
C ALA A 218 9.86 0.66 9.95
N HIS A 219 9.44 -0.20 9.01
CA HIS A 219 10.34 -0.94 8.14
C HIS A 219 11.09 0.00 7.17
N LEU A 220 10.37 0.93 6.52
CA LEU A 220 10.95 1.88 5.57
C LEU A 220 11.94 2.86 6.23
N ALA A 221 11.75 3.19 7.51
CA ALA A 221 12.65 4.07 8.26
C ALA A 221 14.09 3.53 8.40
N ARG A 222 14.33 2.27 8.04
CA ARG A 222 15.65 1.62 8.03
C ARG A 222 16.43 1.90 6.74
N HIS A 223 15.82 2.58 5.78
CA HIS A 223 16.38 2.89 4.47
C HIS A 223 16.65 4.39 4.33
N ALA A 224 17.81 4.73 3.80
CA ALA A 224 18.19 6.13 3.59
C ALA A 224 17.74 6.70 2.25
N ALA A 225 17.49 5.84 1.26
CA ALA A 225 17.20 6.23 -0.12
C ALA A 225 16.26 5.23 -0.80
N VAL A 226 15.62 5.65 -1.89
CA VAL A 226 14.72 4.85 -2.72
C VAL A 226 15.39 3.57 -3.21
N ASP A 227 16.62 3.67 -3.74
CA ASP A 227 17.36 2.51 -4.26
C ASP A 227 17.60 1.44 -3.19
N SER A 228 17.84 1.84 -1.94
CA SER A 228 17.98 0.92 -0.81
C SER A 228 16.71 0.13 -0.56
N VAL A 229 15.52 0.78 -0.61
CA VAL A 229 14.22 0.12 -0.48
C VAL A 229 13.97 -0.86 -1.62
N LEU A 230 14.16 -0.40 -2.86
CA LEU A 230 13.91 -1.22 -4.05
C LEU A 230 14.85 -2.42 -4.12
N SER A 231 16.11 -2.25 -3.75
CA SER A 231 17.09 -3.34 -3.69
C SER A 231 16.73 -4.37 -2.63
N ALA A 232 16.36 -3.92 -1.42
CA ALA A 232 15.90 -4.80 -0.36
C ALA A 232 14.63 -5.58 -0.75
N ALA A 233 13.68 -4.91 -1.41
CA ALA A 233 12.45 -5.53 -1.89
C ALA A 233 12.73 -6.63 -2.95
N ARG A 234 13.62 -6.35 -3.90
CA ARG A 234 14.00 -7.32 -4.96
C ARG A 234 14.81 -8.50 -4.41
N GLY A 235 15.56 -8.30 -3.33
CA GLY A 235 16.42 -9.32 -2.72
C GLY A 235 15.70 -10.33 -1.83
N ARG A 236 14.39 -10.19 -1.59
CA ARG A 236 13.61 -11.06 -0.69
C ARG A 236 12.24 -11.41 -1.24
N ARG A 237 11.65 -12.46 -0.71
CA ARG A 237 10.23 -12.75 -0.93
C ARG A 237 9.36 -11.79 -0.14
N PRO A 238 8.23 -11.30 -0.69
CA PRO A 238 7.30 -10.49 0.06
C PRO A 238 6.75 -11.28 1.27
N PRO A 239 6.92 -10.80 2.51
CA PRO A 239 6.36 -11.50 3.67
C PRO A 239 4.84 -11.41 3.68
N VAL A 240 4.20 -12.47 4.17
CA VAL A 240 2.76 -12.51 4.43
C VAL A 240 2.52 -12.12 5.88
N ILE A 241 1.68 -11.11 6.09
CA ILE A 241 1.36 -10.58 7.41
C ILE A 241 -0.16 -10.69 7.62
N GLN A 242 -0.56 -11.62 8.45
CA GLN A 242 -1.94 -11.75 8.94
C GLN A 242 -1.92 -11.49 10.44
N PRO A 243 -2.23 -10.28 10.90
CA PRO A 243 -2.19 -9.97 12.33
C PRO A 243 -3.16 -10.83 13.14
N GLU A 244 -2.78 -11.19 14.35
CA GLU A 244 -3.64 -11.90 15.30
C GLU A 244 -3.94 -11.00 16.51
N PRO A 245 -5.17 -10.46 16.60
CA PRO A 245 -5.57 -9.63 17.72
C PRO A 245 -5.97 -10.48 18.93
N PHE A 246 -5.65 -9.99 20.12
CA PHE A 246 -6.09 -10.54 21.40
C PHE A 246 -6.23 -9.42 22.45
N ASP A 247 -6.93 -9.72 23.54
CA ASP A 247 -7.03 -8.79 24.65
C ASP A 247 -6.12 -9.23 25.79
N HIS A 248 -5.35 -8.29 26.35
CA HIS A 248 -4.46 -8.51 27.47
C HIS A 248 -4.52 -7.33 28.44
N GLY A 249 -4.80 -7.62 29.72
CA GLY A 249 -4.93 -6.57 30.75
C GLY A 249 -5.98 -5.51 30.42
N GLY A 250 -7.06 -5.87 29.74
CA GLY A 250 -8.12 -4.94 29.32
C GLY A 250 -7.75 -4.07 28.12
N GLN A 251 -6.63 -4.36 27.44
CA GLN A 251 -6.17 -3.63 26.26
C GLN A 251 -6.19 -4.53 25.03
N ARG A 252 -6.59 -3.99 23.86
CA ARG A 252 -6.46 -4.65 22.58
C ARG A 252 -4.99 -4.67 22.17
N VAL A 253 -4.48 -5.85 21.85
CA VAL A 253 -3.14 -6.08 21.32
C VAL A 253 -3.26 -6.72 19.94
N ILE A 254 -2.41 -6.32 19.02
CA ILE A 254 -2.24 -6.96 17.72
C ILE A 254 -0.83 -7.52 17.67
N CYS A 255 -0.68 -8.84 17.49
CA CYS A 255 0.61 -9.45 17.25
C CYS A 255 0.79 -9.83 15.79
N TYR A 256 2.04 -9.90 15.37
CA TYR A 256 2.50 -10.19 14.01
C TYR A 256 3.32 -11.47 13.99
N PRO A 257 3.54 -12.10 12.83
CA PRO A 257 4.45 -13.24 12.71
C PRO A 257 5.80 -12.97 13.39
N GLY A 258 6.28 -13.94 14.18
CA GLY A 258 7.46 -13.79 15.04
C GLY A 258 7.16 -13.49 16.50
N ASP A 259 5.93 -13.09 16.84
CA ASP A 259 5.52 -12.93 18.22
C ASP A 259 5.28 -14.28 18.89
N THR A 260 5.59 -14.41 20.20
CA THR A 260 5.40 -15.64 20.97
C THR A 260 3.94 -16.12 21.06
N ARG A 261 2.96 -15.24 20.80
CA ARG A 261 1.53 -15.56 20.80
C ARG A 261 0.96 -15.73 19.40
N HIS A 262 1.74 -15.43 18.36
CA HIS A 262 1.31 -15.58 16.97
C HIS A 262 1.45 -17.03 16.50
N SER A 263 0.54 -17.50 15.65
CA SER A 263 0.58 -18.86 15.09
C SER A 263 1.80 -19.14 14.21
N VAL A 264 2.40 -18.09 13.62
CA VAL A 264 3.63 -18.16 12.81
C VAL A 264 4.80 -17.66 13.66
N SER A 265 5.79 -18.53 13.87
CA SER A 265 6.97 -18.24 14.71
C SER A 265 8.07 -17.47 13.98
N GLU A 266 8.12 -17.54 12.63
CA GLU A 266 9.10 -16.80 11.82
C GLU A 266 8.72 -15.32 11.75
N GLN A 267 9.67 -14.43 12.04
CA GLN A 267 9.43 -12.99 12.02
C GLN A 267 9.31 -12.47 10.59
N ALA A 268 8.17 -11.86 10.28
CA ALA A 268 7.89 -11.34 8.94
C ALA A 268 8.37 -9.89 8.72
N LEU A 269 8.44 -9.10 9.77
CA LEU A 269 8.80 -7.68 9.72
C LEU A 269 9.89 -7.37 10.75
N PRO A 270 10.83 -6.45 10.44
CA PRO A 270 11.73 -5.93 11.47
C PRO A 270 10.96 -5.06 12.48
N GLY A 271 11.51 -4.91 13.68
CA GLY A 271 10.92 -4.08 14.73
C GLY A 271 9.99 -4.87 15.66
N PRO A 272 8.99 -4.22 16.29
CA PRO A 272 8.15 -4.84 17.28
C PRO A 272 7.26 -5.91 16.67
N THR A 273 7.12 -7.04 17.35
CA THR A 273 6.22 -8.13 16.95
C THR A 273 4.80 -7.96 17.46
N ARG A 274 4.51 -6.90 18.22
CA ARG A 274 3.18 -6.54 18.67
C ARG A 274 3.00 -5.03 18.87
N LEU A 275 1.76 -4.60 18.75
CA LEU A 275 1.33 -3.24 19.10
C LEU A 275 0.14 -3.32 20.04
N SER A 276 0.16 -2.56 21.12
CA SER A 276 -0.92 -2.45 22.10
C SER A 276 -1.73 -1.16 21.86
N TYR A 277 -3.06 -1.24 21.95
CA TYR A 277 -3.89 -0.06 21.82
C TYR A 277 -3.94 0.70 23.16
N ARG A 278 -3.24 1.83 23.19
CA ARG A 278 -3.16 2.74 24.34
C ARG A 278 -3.18 4.18 23.84
N ASN A 279 -3.60 5.10 24.68
CA ASN A 279 -3.61 6.54 24.32
C ASN A 279 -4.32 6.83 22.98
N LYS A 280 -5.39 6.08 22.66
CA LYS A 280 -6.15 6.13 21.41
C LYS A 280 -5.33 5.80 20.15
N ARG A 281 -4.22 5.08 20.28
CA ARG A 281 -3.36 4.64 19.16
C ARG A 281 -2.76 3.26 19.42
N PHE A 282 -2.27 2.63 18.36
CA PHE A 282 -1.46 1.42 18.45
C PHE A 282 0.02 1.79 18.66
N GLU A 283 0.63 1.28 19.72
CA GLU A 283 2.01 1.59 20.05
C GLU A 283 2.75 0.34 20.57
N PRO A 284 4.07 0.22 20.34
CA PRO A 284 4.87 -0.84 20.93
C PRO A 284 5.01 -0.65 22.43
N ASP A 285 5.09 -1.75 23.18
CA ASP A 285 5.17 -1.72 24.65
C ASP A 285 6.44 -1.00 25.17
N ALA A 286 7.53 -1.09 24.44
CA ALA A 286 8.81 -0.46 24.80
C ALA A 286 8.94 1.01 24.31
N GLY A 287 7.84 1.64 23.87
CA GLY A 287 7.79 3.05 23.47
C GLY A 287 8.20 3.30 22.03
N PHE A 288 8.26 4.59 21.66
CA PHE A 288 8.42 5.03 20.27
C PHE A 288 9.66 4.47 19.56
N GLU A 289 10.81 4.48 20.22
CA GLU A 289 12.05 4.04 19.58
C GLU A 289 12.08 2.53 19.25
N ALA A 290 11.23 1.74 19.90
CA ALA A 290 11.09 0.32 19.58
C ALA A 290 10.57 0.06 18.14
N LEU A 291 9.95 1.04 17.49
CA LEU A 291 9.57 0.94 16.08
C LEU A 291 10.79 0.80 15.15
N PHE A 292 11.97 1.19 15.59
CA PHE A 292 13.19 1.27 14.77
C PHE A 292 14.27 0.25 15.14
N LEU A 293 14.01 -0.60 16.14
CA LEU A 293 14.95 -1.65 16.61
C LEU A 293 14.93 -2.91 15.76
#